data_f16809df899d0b28eb0c1e03c62a71e6
#
_entry.id   f16809df899d0b28eb0c1e03c62a71e6
#
_cell.length_a   1.000
_cell.length_b   1.000
_cell.length_c   1.000
_cell.angle_alpha   90.00
_cell.angle_beta   90.00
_cell.angle_gamma   90.00
#
_symmetry.space_group_name_H-M   'P 1'
#
loop_
_entity.id
_entity.type
_entity.pdbx_description
1 polymer ?
#
loop_
_entity_poly.entity_id
_entity_poly.type
_entity_poly.pdbx_seq_one_letter_code
_entity_poly.pdbx_strand_id
1 'polypeptide(L)'
;MGPETLLFYAFGAVAVAASLLVVGQRNPMYSVMLLIVSFVGLGGLYILLDAPFLAVIQIIIYAGAILVLFLFVVMLLNAEKEQAARAALGAITGPRRAAVALSAVFAAELGWAIWQMARTGGAGVEAAGRAAAGDISSVRAIGQVLFTDYALAFEVTSLLILVAMLGAVVLAKRQV
;
A
#
# COMPACT_ATOMS: atom_id res chain seq x y z
N MET A 1 29.66 3.17 0.07
CA MET A 1 28.23 3.05 -0.21
C MET A 1 27.97 3.71 -1.55
N GLY A 2 27.39 3.00 -2.50
CA GLY A 2 27.05 3.58 -3.80
C GLY A 2 25.87 4.56 -3.66
N PRO A 3 25.67 5.48 -4.63
CA PRO A 3 24.58 6.43 -4.60
C PRO A 3 23.20 5.75 -4.54
N GLU A 4 23.05 4.58 -5.15
CA GLU A 4 21.83 3.76 -5.14
C GLU A 4 21.45 3.28 -3.73
N THR A 5 22.45 2.86 -2.94
CA THR A 5 22.23 2.42 -1.55
C THR A 5 21.75 3.59 -0.68
N LEU A 6 22.28 4.77 -0.90
CA LEU A 6 21.87 5.97 -0.15
C LEU A 6 20.45 6.37 -0.51
N LEU A 7 20.08 6.34 -1.80
CA LEU A 7 18.71 6.59 -2.26
C LEU A 7 17.72 5.54 -1.72
N PHE A 8 18.13 4.27 -1.69
CA PHE A 8 17.29 3.20 -1.12
C PHE A 8 16.95 3.48 0.35
N TYR A 9 17.94 3.80 1.18
CA TYR A 9 17.69 4.13 2.57
C TYR A 9 16.89 5.43 2.73
N ALA A 10 17.07 6.43 1.86
CA ALA A 10 16.32 7.65 1.90
C ALA A 10 14.82 7.42 1.59
N PHE A 11 14.49 6.75 0.49
CA PHE A 11 13.11 6.44 0.14
C PHE A 11 12.47 5.46 1.12
N GLY A 12 13.23 4.47 1.60
CA GLY A 12 12.77 3.54 2.64
C GLY A 12 12.45 4.26 3.94
N ALA A 13 13.31 5.16 4.40
CA ALA A 13 13.06 5.95 5.59
C ALA A 13 11.82 6.85 5.44
N VAL A 14 11.63 7.49 4.29
CA VAL A 14 10.44 8.30 3.99
C VAL A 14 9.18 7.43 4.04
N ALA A 15 9.18 6.28 3.37
CA ALA A 15 8.04 5.37 3.34
C ALA A 15 7.66 4.87 4.75
N VAL A 16 8.64 4.42 5.54
CA VAL A 16 8.41 3.91 6.90
C VAL A 16 7.98 5.04 7.85
N ALA A 17 8.69 6.17 7.85
CA ALA A 17 8.36 7.27 8.74
C ALA A 17 6.95 7.84 8.43
N ALA A 18 6.63 8.03 7.15
CA ALA A 18 5.30 8.48 6.76
C ALA A 18 4.21 7.48 7.17
N SER A 19 4.41 6.18 6.98
CA SER A 19 3.46 5.13 7.38
C SER A 19 3.21 5.09 8.89
N LEU A 20 4.25 5.24 9.71
CA LEU A 20 4.12 5.33 11.17
C LEU A 20 3.34 6.57 11.59
N LEU A 21 3.61 7.70 10.93
CA LEU A 21 2.89 8.95 11.19
C LEU A 21 1.42 8.87 10.77
N VAL A 22 1.08 8.14 9.68
CA VAL A 22 -0.31 7.86 9.27
C VAL A 22 -1.12 7.27 10.43
N VAL A 23 -0.56 6.26 11.11
CA VAL A 23 -1.24 5.57 12.21
C VAL A 23 -1.32 6.45 13.46
N GLY A 24 -0.31 7.28 13.69
CA GLY A 24 -0.25 8.20 14.85
C GLY A 24 -1.12 9.45 14.71
N GLN A 25 -1.58 9.77 13.51
CA GLN A 25 -2.29 11.02 13.23
C GLN A 25 -3.75 10.94 13.68
N ARG A 26 -4.22 11.99 14.36
CA ARG A 26 -5.61 12.10 14.80
C ARG A 26 -6.54 12.66 13.73
N ASN A 27 -6.01 13.56 12.90
CA ASN A 27 -6.79 14.20 11.85
C ASN A 27 -6.73 13.33 10.57
N PRO A 28 -7.88 12.83 10.05
CA PRO A 28 -7.92 11.96 8.88
C PRO A 28 -7.33 12.61 7.62
N MET A 29 -7.48 13.92 7.46
CA MET A 29 -6.94 14.65 6.31
C MET A 29 -5.41 14.58 6.26
N TYR A 30 -4.74 14.87 7.39
CA TYR A 30 -3.28 14.76 7.49
C TYR A 30 -2.81 13.31 7.35
N SER A 31 -3.60 12.35 7.87
CA SER A 31 -3.28 10.93 7.71
C SER A 31 -3.25 10.52 6.23
N VAL A 32 -4.23 10.94 5.42
CA VAL A 32 -4.26 10.65 3.99
C VAL A 32 -3.10 11.33 3.25
N MET A 33 -2.76 12.57 3.60
CA MET A 33 -1.61 13.27 3.01
C MET A 33 -0.29 12.53 3.29
N LEU A 34 -0.10 12.05 4.52
CA LEU A 34 1.07 11.25 4.88
C LEU A 34 1.10 9.89 4.15
N LEU A 35 -0.07 9.32 3.90
CA LEU A 35 -0.18 8.08 3.11
C LEU A 35 0.25 8.29 1.65
N ILE A 36 -0.10 9.44 1.06
CA ILE A 36 0.39 9.83 -0.28
C ILE A 36 1.92 9.93 -0.27
N VAL A 37 2.50 10.57 0.74
CA VAL A 37 3.97 10.69 0.88
C VAL A 37 4.61 9.30 1.00
N SER A 38 4.02 8.39 1.78
CA SER A 38 4.49 7.01 1.89
C SER A 38 4.48 6.29 0.54
N PHE A 39 3.43 6.46 -0.26
CA PHE A 39 3.31 5.83 -1.58
C PHE A 39 4.27 6.44 -2.62
N VAL A 40 4.59 7.73 -2.51
CA VAL A 40 5.66 8.34 -3.31
C VAL A 40 7.02 7.74 -2.95
N GLY A 41 7.29 7.55 -1.65
CA GLY A 41 8.49 6.85 -1.18
C GLY A 41 8.58 5.43 -1.74
N LEU A 42 7.46 4.69 -1.73
CA LEU A 42 7.38 3.34 -2.31
C LEU A 42 7.61 3.35 -3.83
N GLY A 43 7.08 4.33 -4.55
CA GLY A 43 7.33 4.52 -5.97
C GLY A 43 8.83 4.72 -6.27
N GLY A 44 9.54 5.49 -5.43
CA GLY A 44 10.99 5.64 -5.52
C GLY A 44 11.75 4.32 -5.32
N LEU A 45 11.30 3.49 -4.38
CA LEU A 45 11.88 2.15 -4.17
C LEU A 45 11.66 1.23 -5.38
N TYR A 46 10.51 1.29 -6.04
CA TYR A 46 10.25 0.51 -7.26
C TYR A 46 11.20 0.90 -8.40
N ILE A 47 11.53 2.18 -8.56
CA ILE A 47 12.52 2.61 -9.55
C ILE A 47 13.89 2.01 -9.25
N LEU A 48 14.30 2.00 -7.98
CA LEU A 48 15.59 1.42 -7.55
C LEU A 48 15.65 -0.11 -7.68
N LEU A 49 14.49 -0.77 -7.75
CA LEU A 49 14.36 -2.21 -7.96
C LEU A 49 14.18 -2.59 -9.44
N ASP A 50 14.53 -1.71 -10.39
CA ASP A 50 14.35 -1.93 -11.84
C ASP A 50 12.90 -2.25 -12.26
N ALA A 51 11.91 -1.71 -11.52
CA ALA A 51 10.50 -1.87 -11.81
C ALA A 51 9.81 -0.52 -12.14
N PRO A 52 10.23 0.20 -13.18
CA PRO A 52 9.74 1.54 -13.48
C PRO A 52 8.26 1.57 -13.83
N PHE A 53 7.72 0.52 -14.44
CA PHE A 53 6.30 0.42 -14.75
C PHE A 53 5.44 0.38 -13.47
N LEU A 54 5.86 -0.39 -12.46
CA LEU A 54 5.17 -0.42 -11.17
C LEU A 54 5.25 0.92 -10.45
N ALA A 55 6.38 1.61 -10.53
CA ALA A 55 6.53 2.95 -9.95
C ALA A 55 5.54 3.94 -10.57
N VAL A 56 5.39 3.94 -11.89
CA VAL A 56 4.45 4.82 -12.59
C VAL A 56 3.00 4.50 -12.20
N ILE A 57 2.61 3.23 -12.17
CA ILE A 57 1.27 2.81 -11.72
C ILE A 57 1.03 3.20 -10.26
N GLN A 58 2.01 3.02 -9.39
CA GLN A 58 1.92 3.43 -7.98
C GLN A 58 1.57 4.91 -7.84
N ILE A 59 2.22 5.77 -8.60
CA ILE A 59 1.97 7.22 -8.53
C ILE A 59 0.63 7.58 -9.20
N ILE A 60 0.36 7.10 -10.40
CA ILE A 60 -0.84 7.51 -11.15
C ILE A 60 -2.11 6.97 -10.50
N ILE A 61 -2.16 5.67 -10.20
CA ILE A 61 -3.39 5.02 -9.72
C ILE A 61 -3.52 5.17 -8.20
N TYR A 62 -2.52 4.74 -7.44
CA TYR A 62 -2.64 4.73 -5.98
C TYR A 62 -2.53 6.13 -5.39
N ALA A 63 -1.45 6.86 -5.63
CA ALA A 63 -1.29 8.20 -5.07
C ALA A 63 -2.19 9.24 -5.76
N GLY A 64 -2.39 9.14 -7.07
CA GLY A 64 -3.17 10.08 -7.86
C GLY A 64 -4.69 9.84 -7.81
N ALA A 65 -5.16 8.69 -8.29
CA ALA A 65 -6.60 8.47 -8.42
C ALA A 65 -7.25 8.04 -7.11
N ILE A 66 -6.76 6.97 -6.49
CA ILE A 66 -7.42 6.36 -5.32
C ILE A 66 -7.31 7.24 -4.08
N LEU A 67 -6.10 7.68 -3.72
CA LEU A 67 -5.90 8.46 -2.50
C LEU A 67 -6.46 9.88 -2.60
N VAL A 68 -6.43 10.50 -3.78
CA VAL A 68 -7.07 11.80 -3.99
C VAL A 68 -8.59 11.67 -3.86
N LEU A 69 -9.20 10.65 -4.46
CA LEU A 69 -10.63 10.39 -4.26
C LEU A 69 -10.95 10.14 -2.78
N PHE A 70 -10.14 9.34 -2.11
CA PHE A 70 -10.29 9.05 -0.69
C PHE A 70 -10.18 10.32 0.16
N LEU A 71 -9.24 11.21 -0.16
CA LEU A 71 -9.09 12.51 0.49
C LEU A 71 -10.37 13.36 0.38
N PHE A 72 -10.98 13.43 -0.81
CA PHE A 72 -12.25 14.13 -1.00
C PHE A 72 -13.39 13.50 -0.22
N VAL A 73 -13.49 12.18 -0.20
CA VAL A 73 -14.52 11.46 0.58
C VAL A 73 -14.39 11.75 2.06
N VAL A 74 -13.16 11.67 2.62
CA VAL A 74 -12.91 11.96 4.04
C VAL A 74 -13.21 13.41 4.39
N MET A 75 -12.90 14.34 3.48
CA MET A 75 -13.22 15.75 3.65
C MET A 75 -14.75 15.98 3.68
N LEU A 76 -15.51 15.33 2.79
CA LEU A 76 -16.96 15.48 2.71
C LEU A 76 -17.71 14.81 3.88
N LEU A 77 -17.18 13.71 4.42
CA LEU A 77 -17.81 12.97 5.53
C LEU A 77 -17.69 13.67 6.89
N ASN A 78 -16.95 14.78 7.00
CA ASN A 78 -16.78 15.53 8.25
C ASN A 78 -16.44 14.64 9.46
N ALA A 79 -15.42 13.80 9.29
CA ALA A 79 -15.01 12.76 10.25
C ALA A 79 -14.65 13.28 11.66
N GLU A 80 -14.45 14.58 11.83
CA GLU A 80 -14.14 15.19 13.14
C GLU A 80 -15.30 15.04 14.16
N LYS A 81 -16.55 15.12 13.70
CA LYS A 81 -17.71 14.93 14.59
C LYS A 81 -17.85 13.49 15.09
N GLU A 82 -17.48 12.51 14.26
CA GLU A 82 -17.57 11.10 14.64
C GLU A 82 -16.47 10.69 15.63
N GLN A 83 -15.30 11.31 15.54
CA GLN A 83 -14.22 11.11 16.53
C GLN A 83 -14.58 11.67 17.91
N ALA A 84 -15.24 12.81 17.98
CA ALA A 84 -15.72 13.37 19.22
C ALA A 84 -16.79 12.47 19.87
N ALA A 85 -17.68 11.86 19.07
CA ALA A 85 -18.68 10.91 19.56
C ALA A 85 -18.05 9.60 20.05
N ARG A 86 -17.03 9.08 19.38
CA ARG A 86 -16.30 7.87 19.80
C ARG A 86 -15.45 8.11 21.06
N ALA A 87 -14.88 9.29 21.24
CA ALA A 87 -14.17 9.67 22.45
C ALA A 87 -15.11 9.75 23.67
N ALA A 88 -16.38 10.12 23.46
CA ALA A 88 -17.40 10.16 24.51
C ALA A 88 -17.89 8.77 24.95
N LEU A 89 -17.74 7.72 24.10
CA LEU A 89 -18.14 6.36 24.38
C LEU A 89 -17.18 5.57 25.29
N GLY A 90 -16.13 6.19 25.79
CA GLY A 90 -15.20 5.63 26.76
C GLY A 90 -14.21 4.61 26.15
N ALA A 91 -12.95 4.80 26.44
CA ALA A 91 -11.91 3.85 26.06
C ALA A 91 -12.13 2.52 26.79
N ILE A 92 -12.51 1.48 26.03
CA ILE A 92 -12.55 0.11 26.56
C ILE A 92 -11.10 -0.30 26.86
N THR A 93 -10.74 -0.27 28.14
CA THR A 93 -9.36 -0.48 28.63
C THR A 93 -8.90 -1.95 28.58
N GLY A 94 -9.83 -2.90 28.47
CA GLY A 94 -9.54 -4.34 28.45
C GLY A 94 -8.83 -4.85 27.18
N PRO A 95 -9.29 -4.55 25.96
CA PRO A 95 -8.70 -5.11 24.75
C PRO A 95 -7.36 -4.48 24.33
N ARG A 96 -7.00 -3.31 24.88
CA ARG A 96 -5.75 -2.61 24.53
C ARG A 96 -4.50 -3.42 24.87
N ARG A 97 -4.47 -4.09 26.04
CA ARG A 97 -3.34 -4.94 26.46
C ARG A 97 -3.20 -6.17 25.55
N ALA A 98 -4.32 -6.80 25.20
CA ALA A 98 -4.33 -7.93 24.28
C ALA A 98 -3.89 -7.50 22.86
N ALA A 99 -4.34 -6.34 22.38
CA ALA A 99 -3.93 -5.80 21.09
C ALA A 99 -2.42 -5.49 21.06
N VAL A 100 -1.87 -4.88 22.11
CA VAL A 100 -0.43 -4.61 22.22
C VAL A 100 0.37 -5.90 22.30
N ALA A 101 -0.08 -6.90 23.06
CA ALA A 101 0.58 -8.19 23.14
C ALA A 101 0.59 -8.91 21.77
N LEU A 102 -0.55 -8.92 21.07
CA LEU A 102 -0.67 -9.54 19.74
C LEU A 102 0.22 -8.83 18.69
N SER A 103 0.24 -7.50 18.70
CA SER A 103 1.10 -6.74 17.80
C SER A 103 2.59 -6.94 18.08
N ALA A 104 2.97 -7.10 19.37
CA ALA A 104 4.34 -7.40 19.76
C ALA A 104 4.76 -8.80 19.32
N VAL A 105 3.89 -9.81 19.45
CA VAL A 105 4.14 -11.17 18.96
C VAL A 105 4.33 -11.15 17.45
N PHE A 106 3.43 -10.50 16.71
CA PHE A 106 3.53 -10.38 15.25
C PHE A 106 4.81 -9.67 14.79
N ALA A 107 5.18 -8.57 15.47
CA ALA A 107 6.44 -7.88 15.20
C ALA A 107 7.66 -8.75 15.50
N ALA A 108 7.62 -9.57 16.55
CA ALA A 108 8.68 -10.50 16.89
C ALA A 108 8.79 -11.62 15.83
N GLU A 109 7.68 -12.17 15.36
CA GLU A 109 7.67 -13.17 14.27
C GLU A 109 8.23 -12.62 12.96
N LEU A 110 7.84 -11.41 12.57
CA LEU A 110 8.40 -10.75 11.40
C LEU A 110 9.91 -10.49 11.55
N GLY A 111 10.33 -10.00 12.71
CA GLY A 111 11.74 -9.78 13.01
C GLY A 111 12.54 -11.08 12.97
N TRP A 112 12.00 -12.15 13.51
CA TRP A 112 12.59 -13.49 13.43
C TRP A 112 12.70 -13.99 11.99
N ALA A 113 11.64 -13.86 11.20
CA ALA A 113 11.60 -14.28 9.80
C ALA A 113 12.65 -13.53 8.96
N ILE A 114 12.75 -12.20 9.11
CA ILE A 114 13.75 -11.37 8.43
C ILE A 114 15.16 -11.77 8.86
N TRP A 115 15.40 -12.00 10.15
CA TRP A 115 16.69 -12.40 10.67
C TRP A 115 17.12 -13.80 10.16
N GLN A 116 16.17 -14.74 10.10
CA GLN A 116 16.40 -16.07 9.54
C GLN A 116 16.75 -15.99 8.05
N MET A 117 16.03 -15.16 7.30
CA MET A 117 16.26 -14.89 5.89
C MET A 117 17.65 -14.27 5.63
N ALA A 118 18.05 -13.32 6.46
CA ALA A 118 19.39 -12.74 6.41
C ALA A 118 20.49 -13.75 6.73
N ARG A 119 20.25 -14.70 7.65
CA ARG A 119 21.20 -15.77 8.02
C ARG A 119 21.35 -16.85 6.96
N THR A 120 20.27 -17.23 6.30
CA THR A 120 20.28 -18.24 5.21
C THR A 120 20.85 -17.70 3.91
N GLY A 121 21.34 -16.47 3.90
CA GLY A 121 21.96 -15.82 2.75
C GLY A 121 21.01 -15.45 1.63
N GLY A 122 19.69 -15.45 1.89
CA GLY A 122 18.68 -15.06 0.91
C GLY A 122 18.61 -15.92 -0.37
N ALA A 123 19.44 -16.96 -0.46
CA ALA A 123 19.59 -17.78 -1.67
C ALA A 123 18.26 -18.32 -2.23
N GLY A 124 17.31 -18.64 -1.35
CA GLY A 124 15.97 -19.08 -1.75
C GLY A 124 15.13 -17.94 -2.33
N VAL A 125 15.25 -16.74 -1.78
CA VAL A 125 14.52 -15.54 -2.24
C VAL A 125 15.15 -14.96 -3.50
N GLU A 126 16.48 -14.96 -3.58
CA GLU A 126 17.18 -14.59 -4.81
C GLU A 126 16.87 -15.55 -5.95
N ALA A 127 16.80 -16.87 -5.68
CA ALA A 127 16.43 -17.86 -6.69
C ALA A 127 14.95 -17.72 -7.10
N ALA A 128 14.05 -17.54 -6.14
CA ALA A 128 12.64 -17.28 -6.42
C ALA A 128 12.44 -15.92 -7.11
N GLY A 129 13.18 -14.89 -6.69
CA GLY A 129 13.18 -13.57 -7.33
C GLY A 129 13.70 -13.62 -8.75
N ARG A 130 14.79 -14.34 -9.03
CA ARG A 130 15.31 -14.53 -10.39
C ARG A 130 14.42 -15.40 -11.26
N ALA A 131 13.78 -16.41 -10.71
CA ALA A 131 12.81 -17.25 -11.43
C ALA A 131 11.51 -16.51 -11.75
N ALA A 132 11.08 -15.61 -10.86
CA ALA A 132 9.92 -14.73 -11.07
C ALA A 132 10.27 -13.48 -11.89
N ALA A 133 11.53 -13.05 -11.84
CA ALA A 133 12.06 -11.89 -12.57
C ALA A 133 12.51 -12.22 -14.01
N GLY A 134 11.80 -13.10 -14.71
CA GLY A 134 11.78 -12.95 -16.16
C GLY A 134 11.46 -11.49 -16.43
N ASP A 135 12.15 -10.85 -17.34
CA ASP A 135 12.19 -9.41 -17.68
C ASP A 135 10.87 -8.62 -17.46
N ILE A 136 10.37 -8.60 -16.18
CA ILE A 136 9.17 -7.84 -15.75
C ILE A 136 9.45 -6.33 -15.63
N SER A 137 10.66 -5.92 -15.96
CA SER A 137 11.02 -4.50 -16.08
C SER A 137 10.35 -3.84 -17.28
N SER A 138 9.99 -4.61 -18.32
CA SER A 138 9.36 -4.09 -19.53
C SER A 138 7.85 -4.28 -19.53
N VAL A 139 7.12 -3.25 -19.94
CA VAL A 139 5.65 -3.28 -20.16
C VAL A 139 5.24 -4.42 -21.09
N ARG A 140 6.09 -4.72 -22.08
CA ARG A 140 5.87 -5.80 -23.06
C ARG A 140 5.86 -7.18 -22.39
N ALA A 141 6.82 -7.45 -21.51
CA ALA A 141 6.91 -8.74 -20.82
C ALA A 141 5.73 -8.93 -19.87
N ILE A 142 5.36 -7.88 -19.11
CA ILE A 142 4.16 -7.90 -18.27
C ILE A 142 2.91 -8.18 -19.09
N GLY A 143 2.75 -7.50 -20.25
CA GLY A 143 1.63 -7.72 -21.15
C GLY A 143 1.58 -9.15 -21.70
N GLN A 144 2.71 -9.72 -22.10
CA GLN A 144 2.76 -11.12 -22.55
C GLN A 144 2.27 -12.09 -21.46
N VAL A 145 2.86 -12.04 -20.28
CA VAL A 145 2.48 -12.90 -19.16
C VAL A 145 1.01 -12.71 -18.77
N LEU A 146 0.52 -11.46 -18.77
CA LEU A 146 -0.86 -11.14 -18.42
C LEU A 146 -1.86 -11.77 -19.41
N PHE A 147 -1.56 -11.73 -20.70
CA PHE A 147 -2.48 -12.22 -21.75
C PHE A 147 -2.28 -13.69 -22.11
N THR A 148 -1.19 -14.36 -21.65
CA THR A 148 -0.98 -15.80 -21.83
C THR A 148 -1.31 -16.57 -20.58
N ASP A 149 -0.52 -16.38 -19.51
CA ASP A 149 -0.59 -17.18 -18.30
C ASP A 149 -1.70 -16.73 -17.35
N TYR A 150 -2.00 -15.41 -17.33
CA TYR A 150 -2.98 -14.80 -16.44
C TYR A 150 -4.20 -14.20 -17.16
N ALA A 151 -4.51 -14.70 -18.37
CA ALA A 151 -5.63 -14.21 -19.19
C ALA A 151 -6.97 -14.26 -18.43
N LEU A 152 -7.24 -15.32 -17.68
CA LEU A 152 -8.46 -15.44 -16.88
C LEU A 152 -8.52 -14.41 -15.76
N ALA A 153 -7.41 -14.14 -15.09
CA ALA A 153 -7.35 -13.12 -14.05
C ALA A 153 -7.59 -11.71 -14.63
N PHE A 154 -7.06 -11.44 -15.82
CA PHE A 154 -7.30 -10.20 -16.56
C PHE A 154 -8.78 -10.02 -16.90
N GLU A 155 -9.44 -11.08 -17.40
CA GLU A 155 -10.86 -11.06 -17.76
C GLU A 155 -11.75 -10.82 -16.53
N VAL A 156 -11.49 -11.53 -15.41
CA VAL A 156 -12.23 -11.33 -14.15
C VAL A 156 -12.04 -9.92 -13.60
N THR A 157 -10.84 -9.36 -13.67
CA THR A 157 -10.60 -7.98 -13.21
C THR A 157 -11.31 -6.95 -14.09
N SER A 158 -11.45 -7.21 -15.40
CA SER A 158 -12.22 -6.33 -16.29
C SER A 158 -13.70 -6.28 -15.91
N LEU A 159 -14.30 -7.41 -15.59
CA LEU A 159 -15.67 -7.50 -15.07
C LEU A 159 -15.81 -6.78 -13.72
N LEU A 160 -14.83 -6.93 -12.83
CA LEU A 160 -14.80 -6.23 -11.54
C LEU A 160 -14.84 -4.72 -11.70
N ILE A 161 -14.04 -4.17 -12.62
CA ILE A 161 -14.01 -2.72 -12.89
C ILE A 161 -15.36 -2.26 -13.47
N LEU A 162 -15.96 -3.03 -14.39
CA LEU A 162 -17.26 -2.72 -14.96
C LEU A 162 -18.34 -2.67 -13.88
N VAL A 163 -18.41 -3.68 -13.01
CA VAL A 163 -19.36 -3.73 -11.90
C VAL A 163 -19.12 -2.60 -10.91
N ALA A 164 -17.86 -2.26 -10.62
CA ALA A 164 -17.53 -1.15 -9.74
C ALA A 164 -18.01 0.21 -10.30
N MET A 165 -17.82 0.44 -11.61
CA MET A 165 -18.32 1.65 -12.28
C MET A 165 -19.85 1.72 -12.26
N LEU A 166 -20.54 0.63 -12.61
CA LEU A 166 -22.01 0.57 -12.53
C LEU A 166 -22.53 0.79 -11.11
N GLY A 167 -21.90 0.15 -10.13
CA GLY A 167 -22.21 0.33 -8.71
C GLY A 167 -22.07 1.78 -8.26
N ALA A 168 -20.95 2.43 -8.64
CA ALA A 168 -20.72 3.84 -8.31
C ALA A 168 -21.81 4.76 -8.89
N VAL A 169 -22.20 4.55 -10.15
CA VAL A 169 -23.26 5.35 -10.81
C VAL A 169 -24.62 5.10 -10.15
N VAL A 170 -24.98 3.83 -9.90
CA VAL A 170 -26.26 3.47 -9.28
C VAL A 170 -26.40 4.04 -7.88
N LEU A 171 -25.34 3.96 -7.07
CA LEU A 171 -25.34 4.49 -5.70
C LEU A 171 -25.29 6.02 -5.66
N ALA A 172 -24.67 6.67 -6.65
CA ALA A 172 -24.62 8.13 -6.72
C ALA A 172 -25.91 8.74 -7.26
N LYS A 173 -26.74 7.97 -7.97
CA LYS A 173 -28.00 8.46 -8.53
C LYS A 173 -29.00 8.81 -7.42
N ARG A 174 -29.27 10.10 -7.25
CA ARG A 174 -30.37 10.58 -6.41
C ARG A 174 -31.68 10.13 -7.05
N GLN A 175 -32.52 9.48 -6.28
CA GLN A 175 -33.92 9.29 -6.72
C GLN A 175 -34.58 10.68 -6.84
N VAL A 176 -35.00 11.01 -8.03
CA VAL A 176 -35.88 12.15 -8.31
C VAL A 176 -37.32 11.71 -8.11
#